data_a0e61b17ad5431067f045dab550115ce
#
_entry.id   a0e61b17ad5431067f045dab550115ce
#
_cell.length_a   1.000
_cell.length_b   1.000
_cell.length_c   1.000
_cell.angle_alpha   90.00
_cell.angle_beta   90.00
_cell.angle_gamma   90.00
#
_symmetry.space_group_name_H-M   'P 1'
#
loop_
_entity.id
_entity.type
_entity.pdbx_description
1 polymer ?
#
loop_
_entity_poly.entity_id
_entity_poly.type
_entity_poly.pdbx_seq_one_letter_code
_entity_poly.pdbx_strand_id
1 'polypeptide(L)'
;MGKRITKEQINLRFNITTLLVYIMGAILIVQLLNLQIIHGEEYREQSNTRLTRMSSIEGARGDILDRSGNKLATVRAAYNIELYKTNIETQELNDAMLELVNVLEKNGERYKDNFPIKLNPFEFTISGQALSSWKEKHDIEENATAEQAFYKFKEKYKITNENIEEIRKIICIRYRITTEGYSSTKSIQIASDIKQETLAELSEKNSNFAGIAIVEDSIRTYTSGSLASHIIGYIGSINENEYEKLKDTYDRDDIIGKTGVENLFEDYLKGKKGEKQIDMAVEGTTTAEYVTKEAIAGSSVVLTIDSNLQRISEDALKNTINKIASGGFYDTIDTKSGSVVVMKVDTGEILAMASYPDFEPQKFVGGISTADWSAYRDNEDKPLINRAIQSQYAPGSIFKMVTATAGLETGAITLKEKIRDTGVYRYSDDYQPVCWLYTTSRRGHG
;
A
#
# COMPACT_ATOMS: atom_id res chain seq x y z
N MET A 1 53.25 74.33 -3.29
CA MET A 1 52.41 75.25 -2.51
C MET A 1 51.19 74.53 -2.00
N GLY A 2 51.17 73.94 -0.84
CA GLY A 2 50.00 73.30 -0.24
C GLY A 2 49.07 74.39 0.30
N LYS A 3 47.83 74.43 -0.19
CA LYS A 3 46.76 75.28 0.34
C LYS A 3 46.51 74.89 1.79
N ARG A 4 46.85 75.75 2.76
CA ARG A 4 46.49 75.62 4.17
C ARG A 4 44.97 75.62 4.28
N ILE A 5 44.39 74.50 4.71
CA ILE A 5 42.97 74.38 4.99
C ILE A 5 42.64 75.28 6.17
N THR A 6 41.71 76.19 5.99
CA THR A 6 41.27 77.10 7.06
C THR A 6 40.40 76.36 8.09
N LYS A 7 40.42 76.83 9.36
CA LYS A 7 39.66 76.24 10.45
C LYS A 7 38.16 76.18 10.17
N GLU A 8 37.64 77.09 9.38
CA GLU A 8 36.24 77.10 8.88
C GLU A 8 35.97 75.99 7.89
N GLN A 9 36.90 75.65 7.00
CA GLN A 9 36.75 74.57 6.05
C GLN A 9 36.81 73.18 6.76
N ILE A 10 37.54 73.07 7.83
CA ILE A 10 37.59 71.89 8.68
C ILE A 10 36.23 71.70 9.39
N ASN A 11 35.73 72.76 10.03
CA ASN A 11 34.41 72.75 10.71
C ASN A 11 33.30 72.47 9.76
N LEU A 12 33.31 73.03 8.56
CA LEU A 12 32.27 72.75 7.49
C LEU A 12 32.25 71.23 7.10
N ARG A 13 33.43 70.67 6.87
CA ARG A 13 33.58 69.26 6.52
C ARG A 13 33.12 68.38 7.70
N PHE A 14 33.49 68.73 8.92
CA PHE A 14 33.05 68.02 10.13
C PHE A 14 31.50 68.04 10.25
N ASN A 15 30.91 69.25 10.12
CA ASN A 15 29.47 69.41 10.17
C ASN A 15 28.71 68.64 9.05
N ILE A 16 29.27 68.62 7.84
CA ILE A 16 28.70 67.81 6.72
C ILE A 16 28.79 66.32 7.04
N THR A 17 29.95 65.85 7.55
CA THR A 17 30.09 64.42 7.92
C THR A 17 29.14 64.04 9.06
N THR A 18 29.01 64.91 10.07
CA THR A 18 28.09 64.71 11.18
C THR A 18 26.63 64.67 10.71
N LEU A 19 26.25 65.58 9.78
CA LEU A 19 24.92 65.58 9.19
C LEU A 19 24.65 64.27 8.39
N LEU A 20 25.63 63.79 7.64
CA LEU A 20 25.51 62.51 6.92
C LEU A 20 25.32 61.31 7.87
N VAL A 21 26.06 61.30 9.00
CA VAL A 21 25.89 60.24 10.01
C VAL A 21 24.47 60.26 10.63
N TYR A 22 23.95 61.49 10.94
CA TYR A 22 22.58 61.62 11.44
C TYR A 22 21.54 61.20 10.42
N ILE A 23 21.71 61.56 9.13
CA ILE A 23 20.80 61.12 8.05
C ILE A 23 20.85 59.59 7.91
N MET A 24 22.04 58.97 7.90
CA MET A 24 22.16 57.50 7.86
C MET A 24 21.51 56.85 9.08
N GLY A 25 21.71 57.39 10.28
CA GLY A 25 21.08 56.92 11.52
C GLY A 25 19.56 56.99 11.44
N ALA A 26 19.03 58.11 10.94
CA ALA A 26 17.59 58.29 10.75
C ALA A 26 17.00 57.27 9.73
N ILE A 27 17.69 57.04 8.62
CA ILE A 27 17.27 56.03 7.61
C ILE A 27 17.24 54.63 8.26
N LEU A 28 18.27 54.27 9.02
CA LEU A 28 18.32 52.96 9.71
C LEU A 28 17.19 52.81 10.73
N ILE A 29 16.88 53.85 11.50
CA ILE A 29 15.78 53.84 12.47
C ILE A 29 14.44 53.69 11.75
N VAL A 30 14.19 54.43 10.67
CA VAL A 30 12.96 54.32 9.87
C VAL A 30 12.83 52.92 9.26
N GLN A 31 13.93 52.34 8.75
CA GLN A 31 13.93 51.00 8.22
C GLN A 31 13.67 49.94 9.31
N LEU A 32 14.25 50.14 10.49
CA LEU A 32 14.01 49.26 11.64
C LEU A 32 12.54 49.31 12.11
N LEU A 33 11.97 50.50 12.19
CA LEU A 33 10.56 50.69 12.50
C LEU A 33 9.64 50.04 11.44
N ASN A 34 10.00 50.19 10.16
CA ASN A 34 9.25 49.54 9.06
C ASN A 34 9.28 48.01 9.18
N LEU A 35 10.47 47.43 9.45
CA LEU A 35 10.65 45.98 9.58
C LEU A 35 9.98 45.41 10.85
N GLN A 36 10.08 46.14 11.99
CA GLN A 36 9.61 45.61 13.28
C GLN A 36 8.18 45.96 13.62
N ILE A 37 7.68 47.14 13.20
CA ILE A 37 6.34 47.62 13.57
C ILE A 37 5.36 47.45 12.42
N ILE A 38 5.73 47.85 11.19
CA ILE A 38 4.78 47.79 10.05
C ILE A 38 4.66 46.39 9.50
N HIS A 39 5.78 45.70 9.31
CA HIS A 39 5.81 44.35 8.77
C HIS A 39 6.23 43.30 9.82
N GLY A 40 6.33 43.66 11.09
CA GLY A 40 6.77 42.74 12.13
C GLY A 40 5.91 41.53 12.34
N GLU A 41 4.58 41.69 12.22
CA GLU A 41 3.61 40.61 12.31
C GLU A 41 3.70 39.67 11.11
N GLU A 42 3.84 40.21 9.90
CA GLU A 42 4.02 39.46 8.66
C GLU A 42 5.31 38.62 8.67
N TYR A 43 6.44 39.24 9.09
CA TYR A 43 7.70 38.50 9.23
C TYR A 43 7.68 37.47 10.37
N ARG A 44 6.94 37.74 11.43
CA ARG A 44 6.75 36.80 12.53
C ARG A 44 5.88 35.60 12.08
N GLU A 45 4.83 35.86 11.31
CA GLU A 45 4.00 34.84 10.72
C GLU A 45 4.77 34.00 9.70
N GLN A 46 5.57 34.61 8.83
CA GLN A 46 6.48 33.89 7.91
C GLN A 46 7.53 33.07 8.65
N SER A 47 8.07 33.58 9.78
CA SER A 47 9.02 32.84 10.62
C SER A 47 8.34 31.66 11.29
N ASN A 48 7.16 31.83 11.84
CA ASN A 48 6.38 30.76 12.46
C ASN A 48 5.97 29.69 11.43
N THR A 49 5.54 30.09 10.24
CA THR A 49 5.17 29.19 9.15
C THR A 49 6.36 28.32 8.70
N ARG A 50 7.58 28.82 8.79
CA ARG A 50 8.80 28.05 8.47
C ARG A 50 9.14 26.99 9.51
N LEU A 51 8.68 27.14 10.74
CA LEU A 51 8.91 26.22 11.84
C LEU A 51 7.71 25.33 12.14
N THR A 52 6.61 25.53 11.41
CA THR A 52 5.38 24.80 11.57
C THR A 52 5.12 23.92 10.34
N ARG A 53 4.78 22.68 10.56
CA ARG A 53 4.42 21.72 9.53
C ARG A 53 3.01 21.20 9.74
N MET A 54 2.22 21.16 8.68
CA MET A 54 0.96 20.42 8.65
C MET A 54 1.24 18.99 8.19
N SER A 55 0.71 18.01 8.90
CA SER A 55 0.80 16.59 8.57
C SER A 55 -0.60 16.00 8.57
N SER A 56 -0.88 15.11 7.63
CA SER A 56 -2.12 14.34 7.58
C SER A 56 -2.14 13.28 8.68
N ILE A 57 -3.31 13.04 9.26
CA ILE A 57 -3.58 11.88 10.13
C ILE A 57 -4.54 10.99 9.36
N GLU A 58 -4.15 9.75 9.07
CA GLU A 58 -5.04 8.83 8.37
C GLU A 58 -6.23 8.43 9.26
N GLY A 59 -7.42 8.44 8.65
CA GLY A 59 -8.62 7.90 9.31
C GLY A 59 -8.58 6.37 9.31
N ALA A 60 -8.80 5.76 10.46
CA ALA A 60 -8.83 4.30 10.57
C ALA A 60 -9.87 3.70 9.61
N ARG A 61 -9.49 2.67 8.85
CA ARG A 61 -10.39 1.96 7.93
C ARG A 61 -11.42 1.15 8.71
N GLY A 62 -12.68 1.18 8.29
CA GLY A 62 -13.78 0.45 8.94
C GLY A 62 -13.58 -1.06 8.94
N ASP A 63 -14.18 -1.74 9.91
CA ASP A 63 -14.12 -3.20 10.02
C ASP A 63 -15.01 -3.88 8.97
N ILE A 64 -14.62 -5.08 8.52
CA ILE A 64 -15.49 -6.00 7.79
C ILE A 64 -15.84 -7.14 8.74
N LEU A 65 -17.13 -7.30 8.99
CA LEU A 65 -17.68 -8.23 9.98
C LEU A 65 -18.49 -9.32 9.28
N ASP A 66 -18.52 -10.50 9.87
CA ASP A 66 -19.49 -11.53 9.50
C ASP A 66 -20.90 -11.19 10.07
N ARG A 67 -21.90 -12.00 9.78
CA ARG A 67 -23.27 -11.81 10.26
C ARG A 67 -23.44 -11.83 11.79
N SER A 68 -22.47 -12.40 12.51
CA SER A 68 -22.44 -12.52 13.96
C SER A 68 -21.60 -11.42 14.63
N GLY A 69 -21.01 -10.51 13.85
CA GLY A 69 -20.14 -9.45 14.32
C GLY A 69 -18.67 -9.87 14.54
N ASN A 70 -18.28 -11.07 14.09
CA ASN A 70 -16.88 -11.47 14.13
C ASN A 70 -16.10 -10.70 13.08
N LYS A 71 -14.91 -10.20 13.45
CA LYS A 71 -14.05 -9.44 12.57
C LYS A 71 -13.37 -10.35 11.56
N LEU A 72 -13.63 -10.11 10.27
CA LEU A 72 -12.94 -10.73 9.14
C LEU A 72 -11.75 -9.89 8.69
N ALA A 73 -11.92 -8.57 8.69
CA ALA A 73 -10.86 -7.61 8.50
C ALA A 73 -11.05 -6.42 9.46
N THR A 74 -9.96 -5.95 10.03
CA THR A 74 -9.92 -4.86 11.02
C THR A 74 -8.66 -4.01 10.80
N VAL A 75 -8.44 -3.02 11.64
CA VAL A 75 -7.19 -2.30 11.74
C VAL A 75 -6.59 -2.47 13.13
N ARG A 76 -5.29 -2.44 13.22
CA ARG A 76 -4.55 -2.34 14.49
C ARG A 76 -3.60 -1.17 14.46
N ALA A 77 -3.29 -0.63 15.62
CA ALA A 77 -2.24 0.37 15.75
C ALA A 77 -0.89 -0.23 15.33
N ALA A 78 -0.11 0.57 14.65
CA ALA A 78 1.25 0.28 14.23
C ALA A 78 2.09 1.56 14.33
N TYR A 79 3.40 1.40 14.39
CA TYR A 79 4.32 2.53 14.41
C TYR A 79 5.21 2.47 13.17
N ASN A 80 5.27 3.59 12.46
CA ASN A 80 6.11 3.77 11.29
C ASN A 80 7.28 4.69 11.62
N ILE A 81 8.40 4.46 10.96
CA ILE A 81 9.57 5.36 11.03
C ILE A 81 9.58 6.20 9.77
N GLU A 82 9.49 7.50 9.96
CA GLU A 82 9.54 8.49 8.90
C GLU A 82 10.77 9.38 9.02
N LEU A 83 11.37 9.70 7.88
CA LEU A 83 12.50 10.61 7.78
C LEU A 83 12.06 11.91 7.10
N TYR A 84 12.33 13.03 7.77
CA TYR A 84 12.10 14.39 7.27
C TYR A 84 13.41 15.08 7.00
N LYS A 85 13.40 16.03 6.07
CA LYS A 85 14.58 16.83 5.74
C LYS A 85 14.90 17.79 6.88
N THR A 86 16.12 17.73 7.37
CA THR A 86 16.70 18.62 8.38
C THR A 86 17.94 19.31 7.82
N ASN A 87 18.44 20.30 8.53
CA ASN A 87 19.66 21.07 8.16
C ASN A 87 20.90 20.49 8.83
N ILE A 88 21.06 19.17 8.86
CA ILE A 88 22.24 18.49 9.38
C ILE A 88 23.29 18.28 8.29
N GLU A 89 24.55 18.15 8.67
CA GLU A 89 25.65 17.89 7.75
C GLU A 89 25.53 16.48 7.11
N THR A 90 26.11 16.34 5.93
CA THR A 90 26.01 15.10 5.15
C THR A 90 26.58 13.89 5.90
N GLN A 91 27.68 14.06 6.63
CA GLN A 91 28.30 12.96 7.38
C GLN A 91 27.44 12.57 8.58
N GLU A 92 26.94 13.55 9.32
CA GLU A 92 26.02 13.31 10.44
C GLU A 92 24.75 12.58 9.99
N LEU A 93 24.19 12.94 8.82
CA LEU A 93 23.07 12.21 8.23
C LEU A 93 23.45 10.75 7.87
N ASN A 94 24.64 10.53 7.32
CA ASN A 94 25.10 9.18 6.99
C ASN A 94 25.26 8.31 8.25
N ASP A 95 25.83 8.88 9.32
CA ASP A 95 26.02 8.17 10.59
C ASP A 95 24.69 7.86 11.27
N ALA A 96 23.75 8.80 11.27
CA ALA A 96 22.39 8.59 11.78
C ALA A 96 21.63 7.50 10.98
N MET A 97 21.77 7.47 9.65
CA MET A 97 21.13 6.43 8.82
C MET A 97 21.75 5.06 9.07
N LEU A 98 23.05 4.96 9.26
CA LEU A 98 23.72 3.71 9.60
C LEU A 98 23.26 3.19 10.97
N GLU A 99 23.19 4.06 11.99
CA GLU A 99 22.72 3.69 13.32
C GLU A 99 21.25 3.23 13.27
N LEU A 100 20.39 3.94 12.55
CA LEU A 100 18.99 3.56 12.37
C LEU A 100 18.86 2.16 11.76
N VAL A 101 19.54 1.89 10.65
CA VAL A 101 19.48 0.59 9.98
C VAL A 101 20.02 -0.51 10.90
N ASN A 102 21.08 -0.25 11.64
CA ASN A 102 21.63 -1.22 12.61
C ASN A 102 20.63 -1.56 13.73
N VAL A 103 19.89 -0.58 14.25
CA VAL A 103 18.82 -0.82 15.24
C VAL A 103 17.70 -1.67 14.62
N LEU A 104 17.26 -1.33 13.40
CA LEU A 104 16.22 -2.09 12.70
C LEU A 104 16.64 -3.55 12.47
N GLU A 105 17.83 -3.79 11.94
CA GLU A 105 18.33 -5.14 11.68
C GLU A 105 18.55 -5.96 12.96
N LYS A 106 19.09 -5.33 14.02
CA LYS A 106 19.26 -5.95 15.34
C LYS A 106 17.94 -6.50 15.89
N ASN A 107 16.86 -5.75 15.71
CA ASN A 107 15.54 -6.11 16.20
C ASN A 107 14.73 -6.96 15.19
N GLY A 108 15.34 -7.33 14.05
CA GLY A 108 14.72 -8.14 13.00
C GLY A 108 13.57 -7.42 12.31
N GLU A 109 13.65 -6.08 12.19
CA GLU A 109 12.70 -5.27 11.46
C GLU A 109 13.00 -5.25 9.96
N ARG A 110 11.96 -5.06 9.17
CA ARG A 110 12.10 -4.83 7.73
C ARG A 110 12.09 -3.34 7.45
N TYR A 111 13.02 -2.89 6.63
CA TYR A 111 13.01 -1.53 6.10
C TYR A 111 12.94 -1.55 4.58
N LYS A 112 12.42 -0.47 4.01
CA LYS A 112 12.24 -0.37 2.56
C LYS A 112 13.59 -0.17 1.89
N ASP A 113 13.99 -1.10 1.04
CA ASP A 113 15.21 -1.08 0.22
C ASP A 113 14.87 -1.27 -1.25
N ASN A 114 15.05 -0.22 -2.04
CA ASN A 114 14.82 -0.22 -3.48
C ASN A 114 16.10 0.09 -4.29
N PHE A 115 17.29 0.05 -3.64
CA PHE A 115 18.55 0.21 -4.35
C PHE A 115 18.88 -1.05 -5.15
N PRO A 116 19.03 -0.97 -6.48
CA PRO A 116 19.02 -2.15 -7.33
C PRO A 116 20.38 -2.84 -7.47
N ILE A 117 21.20 -2.83 -6.40
CA ILE A 117 22.49 -3.54 -6.36
C ILE A 117 22.55 -4.36 -5.07
N LYS A 118 22.73 -5.66 -5.18
CA LYS A 118 23.05 -6.55 -4.06
C LYS A 118 24.57 -6.77 -3.96
N LEU A 119 25.01 -7.15 -2.77
CA LEU A 119 26.39 -7.54 -2.49
C LEU A 119 26.54 -9.06 -2.53
N ASN A 120 27.79 -9.54 -2.62
CA ASN A 120 28.21 -10.94 -2.45
C ASN A 120 27.50 -11.96 -3.37
N PRO A 121 27.67 -11.90 -4.71
CA PRO A 121 28.50 -10.97 -5.48
C PRO A 121 27.79 -9.64 -5.80
N PHE A 122 28.54 -8.64 -6.26
CA PHE A 122 27.95 -7.43 -6.79
C PHE A 122 27.16 -7.74 -8.06
N GLU A 123 25.83 -7.60 -7.96
CA GLU A 123 24.92 -7.82 -9.09
C GLU A 123 23.79 -6.79 -9.10
N PHE A 124 23.39 -6.39 -10.30
CA PHE A 124 22.14 -5.66 -10.46
C PHE A 124 20.93 -6.57 -10.22
N THR A 125 19.95 -6.08 -9.49
CA THR A 125 18.67 -6.78 -9.26
C THR A 125 17.63 -6.49 -10.34
N ILE A 126 17.95 -5.57 -11.27
CA ILE A 126 17.14 -5.18 -12.43
C ILE A 126 17.95 -5.48 -13.70
N SER A 127 17.27 -5.67 -14.84
CA SER A 127 17.90 -6.03 -16.10
C SER A 127 17.21 -5.40 -17.30
N GLY A 128 17.81 -5.53 -18.48
CA GLY A 128 17.26 -5.06 -19.75
C GLY A 128 17.01 -3.54 -19.74
N GLN A 129 15.91 -3.11 -20.33
CA GLN A 129 15.58 -1.68 -20.49
C GLN A 129 15.47 -0.96 -19.13
N ALA A 130 15.00 -1.64 -18.07
CA ALA A 130 14.93 -1.05 -16.74
C ALA A 130 16.32 -0.68 -16.20
N LEU A 131 17.34 -1.53 -16.45
CA LEU A 131 18.72 -1.27 -16.06
C LEU A 131 19.32 -0.11 -16.87
N SER A 132 19.12 -0.09 -18.19
CA SER A 132 19.64 1.00 -19.06
C SER A 132 19.01 2.35 -18.66
N SER A 133 17.70 2.42 -18.46
CA SER A 133 17.03 3.64 -18.00
C SER A 133 17.48 4.07 -16.58
N TRP A 134 17.75 3.11 -15.70
CA TRP A 134 18.28 3.41 -14.37
C TRP A 134 19.70 3.97 -14.43
N LYS A 135 20.57 3.39 -15.26
CA LYS A 135 21.93 3.89 -15.47
C LYS A 135 21.92 5.31 -16.04
N GLU A 136 21.12 5.55 -17.06
CA GLU A 136 20.95 6.88 -17.67
C GLU A 136 20.48 7.91 -16.63
N LYS A 137 19.43 7.60 -15.87
CA LYS A 137 18.89 8.49 -14.82
C LYS A 137 19.91 8.87 -13.75
N HIS A 138 20.92 8.03 -13.51
CA HIS A 138 21.94 8.23 -12.47
C HIS A 138 23.33 8.57 -13.03
N ASP A 139 23.43 8.94 -14.31
CA ASP A 139 24.66 9.28 -15.01
C ASP A 139 25.71 8.15 -14.92
N ILE A 140 25.29 6.89 -14.97
CA ILE A 140 26.15 5.70 -14.94
C ILE A 140 26.39 5.24 -16.38
N GLU A 141 27.64 4.92 -16.70
CA GLU A 141 27.98 4.42 -18.02
C GLU A 141 27.25 3.10 -18.31
N GLU A 142 26.79 2.92 -19.57
CA GLU A 142 26.01 1.73 -19.96
C GLU A 142 26.76 0.42 -19.70
N ASN A 143 28.09 0.41 -19.87
CA ASN A 143 28.97 -0.75 -19.65
C ASN A 143 29.44 -0.87 -18.18
N ALA A 144 29.08 0.05 -17.30
CA ALA A 144 29.53 -0.01 -15.90
C ALA A 144 29.01 -1.27 -15.19
N THR A 145 29.89 -1.89 -14.41
CA THR A 145 29.52 -3.03 -13.54
C THR A 145 28.69 -2.57 -12.34
N ALA A 146 28.05 -3.52 -11.65
CA ALA A 146 27.31 -3.22 -10.42
C ALA A 146 28.24 -2.66 -9.33
N GLU A 147 29.47 -3.15 -9.26
CA GLU A 147 30.48 -2.66 -8.32
C GLU A 147 30.89 -1.21 -8.63
N GLN A 148 31.15 -0.88 -9.90
CA GLN A 148 31.48 0.50 -10.29
C GLN A 148 30.32 1.46 -9.99
N ALA A 149 29.08 1.05 -10.28
CA ALA A 149 27.90 1.82 -9.95
C ALA A 149 27.76 2.03 -8.42
N PHE A 150 28.00 1.01 -7.62
CA PHE A 150 27.98 1.08 -6.17
C PHE A 150 28.96 2.12 -5.62
N TYR A 151 30.23 2.07 -6.06
CA TYR A 151 31.24 3.04 -5.62
C TYR A 151 30.94 4.46 -6.11
N LYS A 152 30.30 4.64 -7.26
CA LYS A 152 29.81 5.96 -7.69
C LYS A 152 28.77 6.54 -6.72
N PHE A 153 27.89 5.71 -6.18
CA PHE A 153 26.95 6.16 -5.14
C PHE A 153 27.62 6.44 -3.81
N LYS A 154 28.65 5.66 -3.42
CA LYS A 154 29.49 5.97 -2.26
C LYS A 154 30.06 7.38 -2.35
N GLU A 155 30.66 7.71 -3.49
CA GLU A 155 31.24 9.04 -3.75
C GLU A 155 30.17 10.14 -3.77
N LYS A 156 29.06 9.91 -4.51
CA LYS A 156 27.93 10.84 -4.61
C LYS A 156 27.37 11.24 -3.24
N TYR A 157 27.26 10.30 -2.34
CA TYR A 157 26.74 10.53 -0.98
C TYR A 157 27.83 10.86 0.04
N LYS A 158 29.08 11.01 -0.38
CA LYS A 158 30.24 11.33 0.46
C LYS A 158 30.38 10.39 1.67
N ILE A 159 30.21 9.08 1.45
CA ILE A 159 30.29 8.09 2.51
C ILE A 159 31.75 7.79 2.80
N THR A 160 32.19 8.01 4.03
CA THR A 160 33.59 7.82 4.47
C THR A 160 33.88 6.42 5.01
N ASN A 161 32.84 5.63 5.34
CA ASN A 161 32.96 4.26 5.82
C ASN A 161 33.77 3.38 4.86
N GLU A 162 34.53 2.42 5.41
CA GLU A 162 35.32 1.44 4.63
C GLU A 162 34.59 0.10 4.51
N ASN A 163 33.76 -0.26 5.50
CA ASN A 163 33.00 -1.50 5.49
C ASN A 163 31.90 -1.47 4.41
N ILE A 164 31.95 -2.42 3.51
CA ILE A 164 31.06 -2.50 2.34
C ILE A 164 29.59 -2.68 2.72
N GLU A 165 29.30 -3.44 3.78
CA GLU A 165 27.94 -3.64 4.28
C GLU A 165 27.39 -2.34 4.90
N GLU A 166 28.20 -1.60 5.66
CA GLU A 166 27.81 -0.29 6.20
C GLU A 166 27.53 0.72 5.08
N ILE A 167 28.44 0.76 4.08
CA ILE A 167 28.23 1.61 2.90
C ILE A 167 26.90 1.30 2.22
N ARG A 168 26.57 0.02 2.08
CA ARG A 168 25.34 -0.46 1.45
C ARG A 168 24.09 0.00 2.23
N LYS A 169 24.14 -0.09 3.56
CA LYS A 169 23.06 0.37 4.44
C LYS A 169 22.82 1.87 4.28
N ILE A 170 23.86 2.66 4.28
CA ILE A 170 23.76 4.12 4.07
C ILE A 170 23.21 4.42 2.67
N ILE A 171 23.75 3.77 1.63
CA ILE A 171 23.30 3.97 0.24
C ILE A 171 21.82 3.67 0.10
N CYS A 172 21.31 2.62 0.72
CA CYS A 172 19.91 2.23 0.66
C CYS A 172 18.97 3.41 1.03
N ILE A 173 19.20 4.03 2.18
CA ILE A 173 18.37 5.14 2.64
C ILE A 173 18.62 6.41 1.81
N ARG A 174 19.90 6.74 1.52
CA ARG A 174 20.27 7.92 0.72
C ARG A 174 19.72 7.83 -0.71
N TYR A 175 19.68 6.66 -1.29
CA TYR A 175 19.11 6.41 -2.61
C TYR A 175 17.59 6.69 -2.60
N ARG A 176 16.88 6.22 -1.58
CA ARG A 176 15.45 6.50 -1.42
C ARG A 176 15.18 8.00 -1.26
N ILE A 177 15.97 8.69 -0.43
CA ILE A 177 15.91 10.15 -0.28
C ILE A 177 15.99 10.84 -1.65
N THR A 178 16.91 10.36 -2.50
CA THR A 178 17.14 10.96 -3.81
C THR A 178 16.04 10.63 -4.83
N THR A 179 15.47 9.42 -4.76
CA THR A 179 14.49 8.95 -5.75
C THR A 179 13.04 9.32 -5.42
N GLU A 180 12.67 9.28 -4.15
CA GLU A 180 11.32 9.60 -3.69
C GLU A 180 11.18 11.11 -3.38
N GLY A 181 12.28 11.76 -3.04
CA GLY A 181 12.34 13.16 -2.63
C GLY A 181 11.71 13.37 -1.25
N TYR A 182 12.35 14.17 -0.42
CA TYR A 182 11.83 14.57 0.88
C TYR A 182 12.03 16.06 1.11
N SER A 183 11.21 16.63 1.98
CA SER A 183 11.30 18.05 2.37
C SER A 183 11.02 18.17 3.87
N SER A 184 11.02 19.38 4.37
CA SER A 184 10.53 19.63 5.74
C SER A 184 9.04 19.28 5.93
N THR A 185 8.28 19.20 4.85
CA THR A 185 6.84 18.90 4.87
C THR A 185 6.49 17.51 4.32
N LYS A 186 7.35 16.91 3.52
CA LYS A 186 7.17 15.57 2.94
C LYS A 186 8.20 14.62 3.52
N SER A 187 7.75 13.61 4.26
CA SER A 187 8.58 12.53 4.81
C SER A 187 8.83 11.41 3.80
N ILE A 188 9.78 10.57 4.15
CA ILE A 188 10.00 9.26 3.53
C ILE A 188 9.81 8.21 4.63
N GLN A 189 8.91 7.27 4.42
CA GLN A 189 8.71 6.15 5.33
C GLN A 189 9.87 5.15 5.20
N ILE A 190 10.69 5.00 6.23
CA ILE A 190 11.84 4.09 6.27
C ILE A 190 11.43 2.68 6.61
N ALA A 191 10.65 2.50 7.67
CA ALA A 191 10.12 1.22 8.12
C ALA A 191 8.67 1.39 8.55
N SER A 192 7.91 0.31 8.48
CA SER A 192 6.51 0.26 8.91
C SER A 192 6.29 -0.91 9.85
N ASP A 193 5.31 -0.74 10.74
CA ASP A 193 4.89 -1.79 11.67
C ASP A 193 6.04 -2.30 12.56
N ILE A 194 6.79 -1.36 13.15
CA ILE A 194 7.90 -1.69 14.03
C ILE A 194 7.41 -2.24 15.37
N LYS A 195 8.19 -3.13 15.94
CA LYS A 195 7.93 -3.74 17.24
C LYS A 195 8.12 -2.76 18.40
N GLN A 196 7.51 -3.09 19.54
CA GLN A 196 7.62 -2.28 20.76
C GLN A 196 9.08 -2.13 21.25
N GLU A 197 9.91 -3.16 21.08
CA GLU A 197 11.31 -3.13 21.44
C GLU A 197 12.10 -2.11 20.61
N THR A 198 11.81 -2.08 19.32
CA THR A 198 12.41 -1.10 18.38
C THR A 198 11.96 0.32 18.70
N LEU A 199 10.66 0.48 18.97
CA LEU A 199 10.08 1.75 19.40
C LEU A 199 10.77 2.29 20.66
N ALA A 200 10.95 1.44 21.68
CA ALA A 200 11.60 1.83 22.93
C ALA A 200 13.07 2.24 22.72
N GLU A 201 13.85 1.44 21.96
CA GLU A 201 15.25 1.71 21.67
C GLU A 201 15.43 3.03 20.88
N LEU A 202 14.58 3.27 19.88
CA LEU A 202 14.64 4.52 19.09
C LEU A 202 14.20 5.73 19.92
N SER A 203 13.21 5.58 20.78
CA SER A 203 12.75 6.66 21.68
C SER A 203 13.80 7.04 22.70
N GLU A 204 14.56 6.09 23.24
CA GLU A 204 15.66 6.33 24.16
C GLU A 204 16.81 7.09 23.47
N LYS A 205 17.09 6.77 22.21
CA LYS A 205 18.16 7.37 21.41
C LYS A 205 17.72 8.60 20.60
N ASN A 206 16.54 9.14 20.82
CA ASN A 206 15.91 10.16 19.96
C ASN A 206 16.79 11.39 19.68
N SER A 207 17.70 11.75 20.60
CA SER A 207 18.66 12.84 20.39
C SER A 207 19.68 12.59 19.26
N ASN A 208 19.89 11.32 18.87
CA ASN A 208 20.86 10.93 17.84
C ASN A 208 20.24 10.92 16.43
N PHE A 209 18.92 11.03 16.31
CA PHE A 209 18.20 10.83 15.08
C PHE A 209 17.48 12.09 14.58
N ALA A 210 18.27 13.12 14.24
CA ALA A 210 17.70 14.34 13.67
C ALA A 210 16.89 14.06 12.39
N GLY A 211 15.63 14.48 12.38
CA GLY A 211 14.70 14.29 11.26
C GLY A 211 13.96 12.95 11.25
N ILE A 212 14.25 12.04 12.18
CA ILE A 212 13.47 10.82 12.33
C ILE A 212 12.26 11.11 13.23
N ALA A 213 11.08 10.70 12.76
CA ALA A 213 9.85 10.73 13.52
C ALA A 213 9.24 9.33 13.60
N ILE A 214 8.75 8.97 14.77
CA ILE A 214 7.93 7.79 14.95
C ILE A 214 6.47 8.25 14.85
N VAL A 215 5.77 7.72 13.86
CA VAL A 215 4.39 8.10 13.56
C VAL A 215 3.48 6.90 13.85
N GLU A 216 2.46 7.14 14.68
CA GLU A 216 1.40 6.15 14.87
C GLU A 216 0.52 6.10 13.62
N ASP A 217 0.24 4.90 13.14
CA ASP A 217 -0.55 4.61 11.96
C ASP A 217 -1.47 3.41 12.24
N SER A 218 -2.37 3.13 11.32
CA SER A 218 -3.26 1.96 11.39
C SER A 218 -3.00 0.99 10.25
N ILE A 219 -2.68 -0.25 10.59
CA ILE A 219 -2.45 -1.29 9.59
C ILE A 219 -3.65 -2.20 9.48
N ARG A 220 -4.09 -2.43 8.21
CA ARG A 220 -5.13 -3.40 7.88
C ARG A 220 -4.70 -4.81 8.26
N THR A 221 -5.57 -5.52 8.97
CA THR A 221 -5.33 -6.88 9.41
C THR A 221 -6.48 -7.78 9.01
N TYR A 222 -6.19 -8.87 8.32
CA TYR A 222 -7.12 -9.92 7.96
C TYR A 222 -6.98 -11.04 8.99
N THR A 223 -8.01 -11.20 9.83
CA THR A 223 -7.89 -11.94 11.11
C THR A 223 -7.82 -13.46 10.96
N SER A 224 -8.14 -14.00 9.80
CA SER A 224 -8.35 -15.44 9.61
C SER A 224 -7.62 -16.03 8.40
N GLY A 225 -6.45 -15.48 8.06
CA GLY A 225 -5.63 -15.98 6.95
C GLY A 225 -6.33 -15.82 5.60
N SER A 226 -6.55 -16.92 4.87
CA SER A 226 -7.23 -16.94 3.58
C SER A 226 -8.76 -17.02 3.65
N LEU A 227 -9.34 -17.12 4.86
CA LEU A 227 -10.80 -17.26 5.02
C LEU A 227 -11.54 -16.11 4.33
N ALA A 228 -12.48 -16.46 3.47
CA ALA A 228 -13.31 -15.54 2.68
C ALA A 228 -12.50 -14.54 1.83
N SER A 229 -11.25 -14.86 1.47
CA SER A 229 -10.33 -13.97 0.75
C SER A 229 -10.93 -13.37 -0.51
N HIS A 230 -11.64 -14.17 -1.30
CA HIS A 230 -12.29 -13.71 -2.55
C HIS A 230 -13.50 -12.81 -2.30
N ILE A 231 -14.14 -12.92 -1.12
CA ILE A 231 -15.27 -12.07 -0.74
C ILE A 231 -14.74 -10.75 -0.19
N ILE A 232 -13.83 -10.83 0.79
CA ILE A 232 -13.24 -9.65 1.46
C ILE A 232 -12.42 -8.85 0.46
N GLY A 233 -11.60 -9.52 -0.36
CA GLY A 233 -10.62 -8.89 -1.23
C GLY A 233 -9.37 -8.46 -0.46
N TYR A 234 -8.66 -7.49 -0.99
CA TYR A 234 -7.44 -6.93 -0.40
C TYR A 234 -7.28 -5.45 -0.73
N ILE A 235 -6.45 -4.77 0.04
CA ILE A 235 -6.05 -3.38 -0.19
C ILE A 235 -4.67 -3.31 -0.86
N GLY A 236 -4.39 -2.21 -1.53
CA GLY A 236 -3.08 -1.96 -2.12
C GLY A 236 -2.92 -0.50 -2.55
N SER A 237 -1.70 -0.09 -2.86
CA SER A 237 -1.42 1.28 -3.30
C SER A 237 -2.18 1.62 -4.57
N ILE A 238 -2.67 2.85 -4.66
CA ILE A 238 -3.34 3.36 -5.86
C ILE A 238 -2.36 3.32 -7.04
N ASN A 239 -2.79 2.86 -8.21
CA ASN A 239 -1.98 2.92 -9.43
C ASN A 239 -2.32 4.18 -10.24
N GLU A 240 -1.50 4.49 -11.24
CA GLU A 240 -1.65 5.71 -12.04
C GLU A 240 -3.02 5.81 -12.72
N ASN A 241 -3.55 4.71 -13.25
CA ASN A 241 -4.86 4.70 -13.92
C ASN A 241 -6.02 4.90 -12.93
N GLU A 242 -5.89 4.40 -11.71
CA GLU A 242 -6.84 4.62 -10.62
C GLU A 242 -6.76 6.06 -10.12
N TYR A 243 -5.53 6.55 -9.92
CA TYR A 243 -5.28 7.91 -9.47
C TYR A 243 -5.88 8.96 -10.42
N GLU A 244 -5.68 8.82 -11.73
CA GLU A 244 -6.24 9.75 -12.72
C GLU A 244 -7.79 9.84 -12.64
N LYS A 245 -8.45 8.79 -12.17
CA LYS A 245 -9.90 8.76 -11.98
C LYS A 245 -10.34 9.31 -10.61
N LEU A 246 -9.47 9.27 -9.62
CA LEU A 246 -9.78 9.51 -8.21
C LEU A 246 -9.00 10.68 -7.61
N LYS A 247 -8.25 11.44 -8.42
CA LYS A 247 -7.33 12.51 -7.98
C LYS A 247 -7.96 13.63 -7.16
N ASP A 248 -9.28 13.77 -7.22
CA ASP A 248 -10.00 14.76 -6.41
C ASP A 248 -10.20 14.32 -4.94
N THR A 249 -9.97 13.02 -4.66
CA THR A 249 -10.24 12.39 -3.35
C THR A 249 -9.08 11.58 -2.79
N TYR A 250 -8.06 11.30 -3.60
CA TYR A 250 -6.93 10.46 -3.23
C TYR A 250 -5.60 11.09 -3.61
N ASP A 251 -4.60 10.86 -2.77
CA ASP A 251 -3.20 11.15 -3.05
C ASP A 251 -2.54 9.96 -3.78
N ARG A 252 -1.37 10.20 -4.43
CA ARG A 252 -0.65 9.16 -5.21
C ARG A 252 -0.12 7.99 -4.38
N ASP A 253 0.00 8.17 -3.09
CA ASP A 253 0.50 7.20 -2.11
C ASP A 253 -0.60 6.57 -1.26
N ASP A 254 -1.86 6.94 -1.51
CA ASP A 254 -3.01 6.36 -0.80
C ASP A 254 -3.18 4.86 -1.07
N ILE A 255 -3.76 4.19 -0.08
CA ILE A 255 -4.13 2.78 -0.15
C ILE A 255 -5.63 2.68 -0.38
N ILE A 256 -6.02 1.87 -1.36
CA ILE A 256 -7.43 1.65 -1.73
C ILE A 256 -7.77 0.16 -1.74
N GLY A 257 -9.05 -0.17 -1.65
CA GLY A 257 -9.54 -1.52 -1.90
C GLY A 257 -9.38 -1.92 -3.37
N LYS A 258 -8.77 -3.07 -3.64
CA LYS A 258 -8.49 -3.56 -4.99
C LYS A 258 -9.55 -4.51 -5.52
N THR A 259 -10.06 -5.37 -4.67
CA THR A 259 -11.07 -6.39 -5.03
C THR A 259 -12.06 -6.60 -3.91
N GLY A 260 -13.12 -7.35 -4.16
CA GLY A 260 -14.09 -7.80 -3.16
C GLY A 260 -14.81 -6.66 -2.44
N VAL A 261 -15.14 -6.90 -1.19
CA VAL A 261 -15.81 -5.94 -0.29
C VAL A 261 -14.94 -4.71 -0.02
N GLU A 262 -13.62 -4.90 0.08
CA GLU A 262 -12.66 -3.79 0.23
C GLU A 262 -12.81 -2.75 -0.88
N ASN A 263 -12.99 -3.19 -2.12
CA ASN A 263 -13.17 -2.29 -3.26
C ASN A 263 -14.63 -1.80 -3.39
N LEU A 264 -15.60 -2.71 -3.26
CA LEU A 264 -17.02 -2.38 -3.49
C LEU A 264 -17.56 -1.38 -2.46
N PHE A 265 -17.07 -1.46 -1.22
CA PHE A 265 -17.48 -0.61 -0.12
C PHE A 265 -16.39 0.39 0.28
N GLU A 266 -15.49 0.74 -0.64
CA GLU A 266 -14.39 1.68 -0.39
C GLU A 266 -14.88 3.00 0.24
N ASP A 267 -15.93 3.60 -0.30
CA ASP A 267 -16.50 4.88 0.16
C ASP A 267 -17.01 4.83 1.61
N TYR A 268 -17.40 3.65 2.09
CA TYR A 268 -17.84 3.43 3.47
C TYR A 268 -16.69 3.05 4.38
N LEU A 269 -15.80 2.18 3.89
CA LEU A 269 -14.69 1.65 4.67
C LEU A 269 -13.57 2.68 4.85
N LYS A 270 -13.34 3.56 3.88
CA LYS A 270 -12.31 4.59 3.95
C LYS A 270 -12.63 5.59 5.07
N GLY A 271 -11.66 5.83 5.95
CA GLY A 271 -11.70 6.93 6.92
C GLY A 271 -11.54 8.29 6.23
N LYS A 272 -11.82 9.36 6.96
CA LYS A 272 -11.52 10.72 6.51
C LYS A 272 -10.27 11.21 7.20
N LYS A 273 -9.33 11.74 6.42
CA LYS A 273 -8.07 12.29 6.93
C LYS A 273 -8.32 13.47 7.87
N GLY A 274 -7.62 13.46 8.99
CA GLY A 274 -7.45 14.59 9.88
C GLY A 274 -6.17 15.35 9.55
N GLU A 275 -5.88 16.39 10.33
CA GLU A 275 -4.70 17.24 10.16
C GLU A 275 -4.08 17.52 11.51
N LYS A 276 -2.76 17.47 11.60
CA LYS A 276 -1.99 17.92 12.76
C LYS A 276 -0.94 18.95 12.36
N GLN A 277 -0.78 19.91 13.23
CA GLN A 277 0.30 20.88 13.17
C GLN A 277 1.46 20.37 14.01
N ILE A 278 2.64 20.36 13.43
CA ILE A 278 3.88 19.95 14.08
C ILE A 278 4.78 21.18 14.12
N ASP A 279 5.08 21.66 15.31
CA ASP A 279 6.02 22.74 15.51
C ASP A 279 7.44 22.16 15.67
N MET A 280 8.39 22.75 14.98
CA MET A 280 9.78 22.27 14.94
C MET A 280 10.74 23.37 15.39
N ALA A 281 11.79 22.98 16.08
CA ALA A 281 12.95 23.85 16.33
C ALA A 281 13.72 24.10 15.03
N VAL A 282 14.62 25.09 15.05
CA VAL A 282 15.46 25.45 13.88
C VAL A 282 16.32 24.27 13.43
N GLU A 283 16.71 23.40 14.35
CA GLU A 283 17.50 22.19 14.12
C GLU A 283 16.67 21.04 13.51
N GLY A 284 15.34 21.21 13.39
CA GLY A 284 14.43 20.21 12.79
C GLY A 284 13.90 19.18 13.79
N THR A 285 14.09 19.36 15.08
CA THR A 285 13.47 18.53 16.12
C THR A 285 12.04 18.99 16.40
N THR A 286 11.10 18.05 16.57
CA THR A 286 9.71 18.35 16.94
C THR A 286 9.65 18.91 18.36
N THR A 287 9.05 20.08 18.53
CA THR A 287 8.87 20.74 19.83
C THR A 287 7.46 20.59 20.39
N ALA A 288 6.45 20.54 19.52
CA ALA A 288 5.06 20.32 19.91
C ALA A 288 4.24 19.76 18.74
N GLU A 289 3.15 19.06 19.05
CA GLU A 289 2.17 18.59 18.08
C GLU A 289 0.76 18.96 18.53
N TYR A 290 -0.06 19.44 17.61
CA TYR A 290 -1.44 19.83 17.86
C TYR A 290 -2.34 19.26 16.76
N VAL A 291 -3.37 18.50 17.14
CA VAL A 291 -4.41 18.08 16.21
C VAL A 291 -5.29 19.28 15.88
N THR A 292 -5.26 19.70 14.63
CA THR A 292 -6.07 20.84 14.13
C THR A 292 -7.41 20.38 13.56
N LYS A 293 -7.46 19.11 13.09
CA LYS A 293 -8.65 18.46 12.59
C LYS A 293 -8.58 16.98 12.90
N GLU A 294 -9.59 16.48 13.62
CA GLU A 294 -9.66 15.06 13.97
C GLU A 294 -9.88 14.19 12.74
N ALA A 295 -9.17 13.06 12.70
CA ALA A 295 -9.44 12.01 11.71
C ALA A 295 -10.75 11.29 12.06
N ILE A 296 -11.51 10.91 11.04
CA ILE A 296 -12.79 10.19 11.23
C ILE A 296 -12.62 8.77 10.70
N ALA A 297 -12.87 7.78 11.54
CA ALA A 297 -12.83 6.37 11.13
C ALA A 297 -13.91 6.07 10.09
N GLY A 298 -13.62 5.14 9.18
CA GLY A 298 -14.58 4.59 8.24
C GLY A 298 -15.69 3.78 8.94
N SER A 299 -16.79 3.59 8.24
CA SER A 299 -17.90 2.77 8.72
C SER A 299 -17.60 1.30 8.57
N SER A 300 -18.08 0.47 9.51
CA SER A 300 -17.97 -0.97 9.38
C SER A 300 -19.02 -1.54 8.43
N VAL A 301 -18.66 -2.60 7.72
CA VAL A 301 -19.54 -3.36 6.82
C VAL A 301 -19.83 -4.72 7.43
N VAL A 302 -21.11 -5.04 7.63
CA VAL A 302 -21.58 -6.34 8.11
C VAL A 302 -22.05 -7.17 6.92
N LEU A 303 -21.43 -8.33 6.74
CA LEU A 303 -21.78 -9.28 5.66
C LEU A 303 -22.85 -10.27 6.13
N THR A 304 -23.54 -10.88 5.18
CA THR A 304 -24.43 -12.02 5.43
C THR A 304 -23.68 -13.33 5.67
N ILE A 305 -22.37 -13.34 5.42
CA ILE A 305 -21.48 -14.50 5.57
C ILE A 305 -21.44 -14.96 7.03
N ASP A 306 -21.58 -16.26 7.24
CA ASP A 306 -21.30 -16.94 8.48
C ASP A 306 -19.87 -17.51 8.42
N SER A 307 -18.97 -17.00 9.23
CA SER A 307 -17.54 -17.34 9.16
C SER A 307 -17.26 -18.83 9.45
N ASN A 308 -18.10 -19.48 10.27
CA ASN A 308 -17.96 -20.93 10.52
C ASN A 308 -18.40 -21.74 9.31
N LEU A 309 -19.55 -21.38 8.71
CA LEU A 309 -20.05 -22.06 7.52
C LEU A 309 -19.11 -21.81 6.31
N GLN A 310 -18.55 -20.61 6.20
CA GLN A 310 -17.54 -20.28 5.20
C GLN A 310 -16.32 -21.19 5.31
N ARG A 311 -15.76 -21.35 6.53
CA ARG A 311 -14.61 -22.23 6.77
C ARG A 311 -14.93 -23.69 6.41
N ILE A 312 -16.09 -24.21 6.87
CA ILE A 312 -16.51 -25.56 6.54
C ILE A 312 -16.62 -25.74 5.02
N SER A 313 -17.15 -24.72 4.31
CA SER A 313 -17.31 -24.75 2.85
C SER A 313 -15.97 -24.74 2.12
N GLU A 314 -15.01 -23.94 2.56
CA GLU A 314 -13.65 -23.87 2.00
C GLU A 314 -12.90 -25.19 2.24
N ASP A 315 -12.92 -25.70 3.47
CA ASP A 315 -12.27 -26.96 3.81
C ASP A 315 -12.88 -28.15 3.06
N ALA A 316 -14.21 -28.21 2.97
CA ALA A 316 -14.91 -29.25 2.22
C ALA A 316 -14.57 -29.18 0.71
N LEU A 317 -14.56 -27.99 0.12
CA LEU A 317 -14.21 -27.77 -1.28
C LEU A 317 -12.78 -28.24 -1.56
N LYS A 318 -11.81 -27.75 -0.79
CA LYS A 318 -10.39 -28.12 -0.91
C LYS A 318 -10.17 -29.62 -0.77
N ASN A 319 -10.74 -30.21 0.29
CA ASN A 319 -10.59 -31.64 0.54
C ASN A 319 -11.24 -32.50 -0.54
N THR A 320 -12.40 -32.06 -1.07
CA THR A 320 -13.10 -32.77 -2.14
C THR A 320 -12.31 -32.73 -3.45
N ILE A 321 -11.79 -31.55 -3.83
CA ILE A 321 -10.94 -31.38 -5.02
C ILE A 321 -9.70 -32.29 -4.91
N ASN A 322 -8.99 -32.23 -3.79
CA ASN A 322 -7.82 -33.07 -3.57
C ASN A 322 -8.14 -34.57 -3.60
N LYS A 323 -9.29 -34.96 -3.05
CA LYS A 323 -9.75 -36.36 -3.08
C LYS A 323 -10.08 -36.81 -4.49
N ILE A 324 -10.74 -35.98 -5.32
CA ILE A 324 -11.02 -36.28 -6.74
C ILE A 324 -9.70 -36.41 -7.50
N ALA A 325 -8.78 -35.46 -7.34
CA ALA A 325 -7.48 -35.45 -8.01
C ALA A 325 -6.63 -36.67 -7.67
N SER A 326 -6.77 -37.24 -6.47
CA SER A 326 -6.06 -38.44 -6.04
C SER A 326 -6.76 -39.74 -6.37
N GLY A 327 -7.90 -39.74 -7.10
CA GLY A 327 -8.67 -40.92 -7.43
C GLY A 327 -9.48 -41.52 -6.27
N GLY A 328 -9.68 -40.71 -5.19
CA GLY A 328 -10.34 -41.19 -3.99
C GLY A 328 -11.85 -41.50 -4.11
N PHE A 329 -12.45 -41.27 -5.29
CA PHE A 329 -13.84 -41.67 -5.60
C PHE A 329 -13.91 -42.76 -6.66
N TYR A 330 -13.09 -42.66 -7.73
CA TYR A 330 -12.99 -43.62 -8.84
C TYR A 330 -11.65 -43.44 -9.56
N ASP A 331 -11.67 -43.01 -10.82
CA ASP A 331 -10.47 -42.68 -11.57
C ASP A 331 -9.91 -41.30 -11.14
N THR A 332 -8.60 -41.12 -11.31
CA THR A 332 -7.95 -39.84 -11.16
C THR A 332 -8.46 -38.86 -12.20
N ILE A 333 -8.91 -37.70 -11.76
CA ILE A 333 -9.37 -36.63 -12.64
C ILE A 333 -8.48 -35.40 -12.35
N ASP A 334 -7.94 -34.80 -13.41
CA ASP A 334 -7.16 -33.55 -13.27
C ASP A 334 -8.11 -32.38 -12.93
N THR A 335 -8.45 -32.30 -11.65
CA THR A 335 -9.23 -31.20 -11.09
C THR A 335 -8.39 -30.45 -10.05
N LYS A 336 -8.30 -29.14 -10.19
CA LYS A 336 -7.44 -28.27 -9.36
C LYS A 336 -8.20 -27.09 -8.77
N SER A 337 -9.44 -26.87 -9.21
CA SER A 337 -10.18 -25.69 -8.83
C SER A 337 -11.69 -25.93 -8.76
N GLY A 338 -12.40 -25.08 -8.03
CA GLY A 338 -13.84 -25.14 -7.91
C GLY A 338 -14.42 -24.02 -7.06
N SER A 339 -15.74 -24.02 -6.90
CA SER A 339 -16.44 -23.07 -6.03
C SER A 339 -17.66 -23.69 -5.36
N VAL A 340 -18.05 -23.12 -4.22
CA VAL A 340 -19.26 -23.46 -3.46
C VAL A 340 -19.96 -22.17 -3.07
N VAL A 341 -21.29 -22.14 -3.22
CA VAL A 341 -22.14 -21.06 -2.73
C VAL A 341 -23.24 -21.65 -1.86
N VAL A 342 -23.39 -21.13 -0.65
CA VAL A 342 -24.47 -21.50 0.27
C VAL A 342 -25.39 -20.30 0.45
N MET A 343 -26.64 -20.44 0.02
CA MET A 343 -27.63 -19.39 0.05
C MET A 343 -28.81 -19.79 0.94
N LYS A 344 -29.29 -18.88 1.75
CA LYS A 344 -30.55 -19.04 2.51
C LYS A 344 -31.71 -18.82 1.57
N VAL A 345 -32.54 -19.85 1.40
CA VAL A 345 -33.60 -19.88 0.37
C VAL A 345 -34.68 -18.82 0.60
N ASP A 346 -35.03 -18.55 1.87
CA ASP A 346 -36.10 -17.64 2.23
C ASP A 346 -35.75 -16.16 2.00
N THR A 347 -34.48 -15.78 2.14
CA THR A 347 -34.04 -14.38 2.12
C THR A 347 -33.11 -14.05 0.97
N GLY A 348 -32.49 -15.05 0.34
CA GLY A 348 -31.45 -14.86 -0.66
C GLY A 348 -30.08 -14.48 -0.10
N GLU A 349 -29.93 -14.46 1.24
CA GLU A 349 -28.65 -14.17 1.88
C GLU A 349 -27.60 -15.23 1.52
N ILE A 350 -26.42 -14.76 1.08
CA ILE A 350 -25.27 -15.64 0.87
C ILE A 350 -24.60 -15.87 2.23
N LEU A 351 -24.66 -17.12 2.70
CA LEU A 351 -24.09 -17.51 4.01
C LEU A 351 -22.64 -17.96 3.89
N ALA A 352 -22.26 -18.55 2.75
CA ALA A 352 -20.89 -18.87 2.39
C ALA A 352 -20.68 -18.81 0.88
N MET A 353 -19.49 -18.38 0.48
CA MET A 353 -19.06 -18.36 -0.92
C MET A 353 -17.56 -18.70 -0.96
N ALA A 354 -17.24 -19.94 -1.26
CA ALA A 354 -15.88 -20.45 -1.34
C ALA A 354 -15.41 -20.56 -2.79
N SER A 355 -14.14 -20.22 -3.02
CA SER A 355 -13.42 -20.43 -4.27
C SER A 355 -12.06 -21.03 -3.97
N TYR A 356 -11.65 -22.06 -4.73
CA TYR A 356 -10.37 -22.73 -4.56
C TYR A 356 -9.62 -22.82 -5.90
N PRO A 357 -8.29 -22.63 -5.92
CA PRO A 357 -7.44 -22.25 -4.80
C PRO A 357 -7.71 -20.83 -4.30
N ASP A 358 -7.32 -20.57 -3.07
CA ASP A 358 -7.46 -19.29 -2.39
C ASP A 358 -6.11 -18.51 -2.33
N PHE A 359 -6.16 -17.32 -1.74
CA PHE A 359 -4.99 -16.48 -1.50
C PHE A 359 -5.06 -15.86 -0.11
N GLU A 360 -3.94 -15.35 0.38
CA GLU A 360 -3.83 -14.71 1.68
C GLU A 360 -3.83 -13.17 1.53
N PRO A 361 -4.92 -12.47 1.88
CA PRO A 361 -5.03 -11.01 1.72
C PRO A 361 -3.97 -10.22 2.50
N GLN A 362 -3.51 -10.75 3.64
CA GLN A 362 -2.49 -10.11 4.48
C GLN A 362 -1.18 -9.88 3.73
N LYS A 363 -0.83 -10.70 2.74
CA LYS A 363 0.39 -10.54 1.94
C LYS A 363 0.40 -9.28 1.07
N PHE A 364 -0.74 -8.66 0.83
CA PHE A 364 -0.86 -7.44 0.04
C PHE A 364 -0.69 -6.17 0.88
N VAL A 365 -0.84 -6.28 2.21
CA VAL A 365 -0.73 -5.14 3.13
C VAL A 365 0.71 -4.63 3.17
N GLY A 366 0.90 -3.35 2.92
CA GLY A 366 2.22 -2.72 2.85
C GLY A 366 3.02 -3.03 1.57
N GLY A 367 2.39 -3.72 0.60
CA GLY A 367 2.99 -4.14 -0.66
C GLY A 367 3.34 -5.62 -0.69
N ILE A 368 2.94 -6.31 -1.73
CA ILE A 368 3.23 -7.74 -1.93
C ILE A 368 4.67 -7.94 -2.39
N SER A 369 5.35 -8.97 -1.86
CA SER A 369 6.68 -9.34 -2.32
C SER A 369 6.66 -9.83 -3.78
N THR A 370 7.76 -9.62 -4.52
CA THR A 370 7.87 -10.13 -5.90
C THR A 370 7.70 -11.64 -5.97
N ALA A 371 8.18 -12.38 -4.97
CA ALA A 371 8.05 -13.83 -4.89
C ALA A 371 6.58 -14.25 -4.70
N ASP A 372 5.85 -13.65 -3.75
CA ASP A 372 4.44 -13.95 -3.52
C ASP A 372 3.58 -13.53 -4.72
N TRP A 373 3.87 -12.36 -5.31
CA TRP A 373 3.16 -11.91 -6.51
C TRP A 373 3.33 -12.88 -7.67
N SER A 374 4.57 -13.32 -7.95
CA SER A 374 4.83 -14.31 -8.99
C SER A 374 4.15 -15.65 -8.70
N ALA A 375 4.13 -16.08 -7.43
CA ALA A 375 3.43 -17.30 -7.03
C ALA A 375 1.91 -17.25 -7.30
N TYR A 376 1.28 -16.08 -7.19
CA TYR A 376 -0.14 -15.92 -7.52
C TYR A 376 -0.38 -15.67 -9.02
N ARG A 377 0.40 -14.78 -9.65
CA ARG A 377 0.23 -14.39 -11.05
C ARG A 377 0.49 -15.53 -12.02
N ASP A 378 1.58 -16.25 -11.80
CA ASP A 378 2.09 -17.29 -12.72
C ASP A 378 1.49 -18.67 -12.42
N ASN A 379 0.68 -18.79 -11.37
CA ASN A 379 -0.03 -20.00 -11.03
C ASN A 379 -1.11 -20.31 -12.08
N GLU A 380 -1.02 -21.49 -12.69
CA GLU A 380 -1.97 -21.96 -13.71
C GLU A 380 -3.41 -22.05 -13.18
N ASP A 381 -3.56 -22.35 -11.88
CA ASP A 381 -4.84 -22.48 -11.22
C ASP A 381 -5.46 -21.15 -10.78
N LYS A 382 -4.83 -20.01 -11.10
CA LYS A 382 -5.36 -18.64 -10.92
C LYS A 382 -6.01 -18.40 -9.54
N PRO A 383 -5.27 -18.42 -8.42
CA PRO A 383 -5.83 -18.32 -7.07
C PRO A 383 -6.53 -16.99 -6.77
N LEU A 384 -6.27 -15.91 -7.53
CA LEU A 384 -6.93 -14.61 -7.34
C LEU A 384 -8.34 -14.51 -7.95
N ILE A 385 -8.76 -15.50 -8.73
CA ILE A 385 -10.08 -15.49 -9.39
C ILE A 385 -11.16 -15.97 -8.42
N ASN A 386 -12.17 -15.14 -8.18
CA ASN A 386 -13.39 -15.58 -7.50
C ASN A 386 -14.26 -16.42 -8.44
N ARG A 387 -14.09 -17.73 -8.39
CA ARG A 387 -14.75 -18.67 -9.31
C ARG A 387 -16.25 -18.72 -9.16
N ALA A 388 -16.76 -18.37 -7.99
CA ALA A 388 -18.21 -18.37 -7.76
C ALA A 388 -18.93 -17.31 -8.61
N ILE A 389 -18.26 -16.21 -8.98
CA ILE A 389 -18.87 -15.09 -9.71
C ILE A 389 -18.17 -14.74 -11.03
N GLN A 390 -16.94 -15.20 -11.25
CA GLN A 390 -16.15 -14.85 -12.44
C GLN A 390 -15.95 -16.00 -13.41
N SER A 391 -16.18 -17.25 -12.98
CA SER A 391 -16.04 -18.41 -13.85
C SER A 391 -17.36 -18.76 -14.54
N GLN A 392 -17.24 -19.34 -15.73
CA GLN A 392 -18.36 -19.83 -16.51
C GLN A 392 -18.27 -21.36 -16.61
N TYR A 393 -19.33 -22.03 -16.18
CA TYR A 393 -19.43 -23.48 -16.22
C TYR A 393 -20.64 -23.92 -17.05
N ALA A 394 -20.50 -25.01 -17.77
CA ALA A 394 -21.67 -25.65 -18.44
C ALA A 394 -22.65 -26.10 -17.35
N PRO A 395 -23.93 -25.68 -17.42
CA PRO A 395 -24.90 -25.97 -16.36
C PRO A 395 -25.25 -27.47 -16.25
N GLY A 396 -25.08 -28.24 -17.31
CA GLY A 396 -25.38 -29.65 -17.30
C GLY A 396 -26.81 -29.93 -16.87
N SER A 397 -27.00 -30.94 -16.02
CA SER A 397 -28.34 -31.42 -15.58
C SER A 397 -29.15 -30.41 -14.76
N ILE A 398 -28.51 -29.38 -14.18
CA ILE A 398 -29.27 -28.34 -13.46
C ILE A 398 -30.13 -27.51 -14.42
N PHE A 399 -29.77 -27.42 -15.70
CA PHE A 399 -30.55 -26.73 -16.71
C PHE A 399 -31.89 -27.44 -17.01
N LYS A 400 -32.06 -28.71 -16.61
CA LYS A 400 -33.30 -29.43 -16.75
C LYS A 400 -34.47 -28.78 -16.02
N MET A 401 -34.23 -28.12 -14.91
CA MET A 401 -35.26 -27.36 -14.19
C MET A 401 -35.76 -26.17 -15.02
N VAL A 402 -34.89 -25.48 -15.72
CA VAL A 402 -35.25 -24.39 -16.64
C VAL A 402 -36.06 -24.93 -17.80
N THR A 403 -35.61 -26.03 -18.41
CA THR A 403 -36.32 -26.70 -19.52
C THR A 403 -37.69 -27.18 -19.10
N ALA A 404 -37.84 -27.82 -17.93
CA ALA A 404 -39.11 -28.29 -17.41
C ALA A 404 -40.08 -27.13 -17.12
N THR A 405 -39.61 -26.05 -16.49
CA THR A 405 -40.40 -24.84 -16.24
C THR A 405 -40.86 -24.22 -17.55
N ALA A 406 -39.97 -24.05 -18.52
CA ALA A 406 -40.32 -23.53 -19.84
C ALA A 406 -41.39 -24.44 -20.56
N GLY A 407 -41.25 -25.74 -20.47
CA GLY A 407 -42.22 -26.67 -21.01
C GLY A 407 -43.60 -26.54 -20.38
N LEU A 408 -43.68 -26.40 -19.07
CA LEU A 408 -44.93 -26.17 -18.33
C LEU A 408 -45.57 -24.82 -18.64
N GLU A 409 -44.78 -23.74 -18.62
CA GLU A 409 -45.25 -22.36 -18.87
C GLU A 409 -45.75 -22.17 -20.32
N THR A 410 -45.10 -22.81 -21.29
CA THR A 410 -45.50 -22.75 -22.68
C THR A 410 -46.64 -23.73 -23.03
N GLY A 411 -47.03 -24.60 -22.08
CA GLY A 411 -48.01 -25.64 -22.31
C GLY A 411 -47.55 -26.78 -23.22
N ALA A 412 -46.23 -26.84 -23.50
CA ALA A 412 -45.65 -27.95 -24.30
C ALA A 412 -45.69 -29.28 -23.57
N ILE A 413 -45.70 -29.27 -22.25
CA ILE A 413 -45.92 -30.43 -21.38
C ILE A 413 -46.88 -30.08 -20.24
N THR A 414 -47.48 -31.10 -19.63
CA THR A 414 -48.32 -30.94 -18.44
C THR A 414 -47.81 -31.79 -17.30
N LEU A 415 -48.15 -31.42 -16.04
CA LEU A 415 -47.74 -32.20 -14.85
C LEU A 415 -48.25 -33.65 -14.84
N LYS A 416 -49.28 -33.97 -15.64
CA LYS A 416 -49.89 -35.31 -15.70
C LYS A 416 -49.42 -36.11 -16.89
N GLU A 417 -48.69 -35.50 -17.81
CA GLU A 417 -48.22 -36.19 -19.02
C GLU A 417 -47.12 -37.20 -18.66
N LYS A 418 -47.25 -38.38 -19.27
CA LYS A 418 -46.26 -39.43 -19.13
C LYS A 418 -45.45 -39.55 -20.40
N ILE A 419 -44.17 -39.33 -20.33
CA ILE A 419 -43.24 -39.49 -21.45
C ILE A 419 -42.52 -40.82 -21.28
N ARG A 420 -42.63 -41.66 -22.29
CA ARG A 420 -41.95 -42.96 -22.30
C ARG A 420 -40.55 -42.83 -22.84
N ASP A 421 -39.57 -43.17 -22.04
CA ASP A 421 -38.16 -43.23 -22.46
C ASP A 421 -37.89 -44.60 -23.12
N THR A 422 -37.67 -44.59 -24.44
CA THR A 422 -37.33 -45.79 -25.22
C THR A 422 -35.81 -46.08 -25.21
N GLY A 423 -35.01 -45.28 -24.54
CA GLY A 423 -33.57 -45.43 -24.45
C GLY A 423 -32.77 -44.66 -25.50
N VAL A 424 -33.36 -44.34 -26.63
CA VAL A 424 -32.75 -43.55 -27.70
C VAL A 424 -33.75 -42.51 -28.18
N TYR A 425 -33.38 -41.25 -28.08
CA TYR A 425 -34.16 -40.14 -28.62
C TYR A 425 -33.72 -39.86 -30.07
N ARG A 426 -34.61 -40.26 -31.05
CA ARG A 426 -34.33 -40.11 -32.49
C ARG A 426 -34.86 -38.78 -32.99
N TYR A 427 -34.08 -37.70 -32.75
CA TYR A 427 -34.45 -36.37 -33.24
C TYR A 427 -34.09 -36.19 -34.71
N SER A 428 -32.91 -36.62 -35.12
CA SER A 428 -32.44 -36.62 -36.50
C SER A 428 -31.50 -37.80 -36.72
N ASP A 429 -31.11 -38.04 -37.96
CA ASP A 429 -30.17 -39.14 -38.28
C ASP A 429 -28.79 -38.84 -37.68
N ASP A 430 -28.40 -37.56 -37.58
CA ASP A 430 -27.08 -37.12 -37.08
C ASP A 430 -27.04 -36.90 -35.56
N TYR A 431 -28.22 -36.81 -34.88
CA TYR A 431 -28.29 -36.51 -33.44
C TYR A 431 -29.31 -37.41 -32.74
N GLN A 432 -28.81 -38.45 -32.14
CA GLN A 432 -29.63 -39.47 -31.44
C GLN A 432 -29.08 -39.66 -30.01
N PRO A 433 -29.37 -38.77 -29.08
CA PRO A 433 -28.90 -38.89 -27.70
C PRO A 433 -29.48 -40.16 -27.05
N VAL A 434 -28.61 -40.84 -26.31
CA VAL A 434 -28.88 -42.13 -25.67
C VAL A 434 -29.08 -41.94 -24.18
N CYS A 435 -30.12 -42.57 -23.63
CA CYS A 435 -30.31 -42.65 -22.19
C CYS A 435 -29.16 -43.42 -21.54
N TRP A 436 -28.65 -42.94 -20.40
CA TRP A 436 -27.56 -43.60 -19.69
C TRP A 436 -27.87 -45.05 -19.30
N LEU A 437 -29.13 -45.36 -18.95
CA LEU A 437 -29.58 -46.72 -18.66
C LEU A 437 -29.52 -47.61 -19.89
N TYR A 438 -29.75 -47.07 -21.08
CA TYR A 438 -29.71 -47.82 -22.33
C TYR A 438 -28.29 -48.31 -22.67
N THR A 439 -27.26 -47.58 -22.28
CA THR A 439 -25.86 -48.00 -22.49
C THR A 439 -25.53 -49.29 -21.74
N THR A 440 -26.10 -49.48 -20.57
CA THR A 440 -25.84 -50.64 -19.70
C THR A 440 -26.86 -51.74 -19.83
N SER A 441 -28.14 -51.43 -19.96
CA SER A 441 -29.24 -52.41 -19.94
C SER A 441 -29.94 -52.59 -21.28
N ARG A 442 -29.64 -51.76 -22.30
CA ARG A 442 -30.35 -51.71 -23.59
C ARG A 442 -31.84 -51.41 -23.47
N ARG A 443 -32.25 -50.75 -22.35
CA ARG A 443 -33.66 -50.40 -22.07
C ARG A 443 -33.70 -48.91 -21.68
N GLY A 444 -34.81 -48.25 -21.97
CA GLY A 444 -35.11 -46.94 -21.40
C GLY A 444 -35.70 -47.07 -20.00
N HIS A 445 -36.11 -45.95 -19.40
CA HIS A 445 -36.76 -45.92 -18.08
C HIS A 445 -38.24 -46.39 -18.09
N GLY A 446 -38.80 -46.64 -19.23
CA GLY A 446 -40.14 -47.18 -19.37
C GLY A 446 -41.24 -46.16 -19.45
#